data_211da572469be75a367f09e5e2b770d0
#
_entry.id   211da572469be75a367f09e5e2b770d0
#
_cell.length_a   1.000
_cell.length_b   1.000
_cell.length_c   1.000
_cell.angle_alpha   90.00
_cell.angle_beta   90.00
_cell.angle_gamma   90.00
#
_symmetry.space_group_name_H-M   'P 1'
#
loop_
_entity.id
_entity.type
_entity.pdbx_description
1 polymer ?
#
loop_
_entity_poly.entity_id
_entity_poly.type
_entity_poly.pdbx_seq_one_letter_code
_entity_poly.pdbx_strand_id
1 'polypeptide(L)'
;NFGSADGDGAAAMRYTEVRLSKYADLLLGELDKGTVKFIPNYDGTHKEPVLLPARLPVLLLNGSSGIAVGMATEIPSHNLTEVGEAAIEVIRNPEITTDELLEIVKGPDFPGGAQVISSASDIKNVYQAGTAISKFVRLITLKSFQEVSGN
;
A
#
# COMPACT_ATOMS: atom_id res chain seq x y z
N ASN A 1 -0.26 21.19 -5.87
CA ASN A 1 0.23 20.04 -6.60
C ASN A 1 1.40 19.39 -5.85
N PHE A 2 1.23 18.19 -5.36
CA PHE A 2 2.24 17.39 -4.66
C PHE A 2 2.86 16.28 -5.52
N GLY A 3 2.65 16.34 -6.82
CA GLY A 3 3.02 15.28 -7.75
C GLY A 3 1.92 14.22 -7.87
N SER A 4 2.21 13.13 -8.56
CA SER A 4 1.31 12.00 -8.75
C SER A 4 1.98 10.67 -8.46
N ALA A 5 1.19 9.61 -8.27
CA ALA A 5 1.69 8.24 -8.13
C ALA A 5 2.38 7.73 -9.41
N ASP A 6 2.10 8.36 -10.56
CA ASP A 6 2.70 8.03 -11.86
C ASP A 6 4.05 8.70 -12.09
N GLY A 7 4.57 9.44 -11.11
CA GLY A 7 5.91 10.02 -11.14
C GLY A 7 6.00 11.49 -11.54
N ASP A 8 4.87 12.21 -11.64
CA ASP A 8 4.90 13.66 -11.86
C ASP A 8 5.56 14.38 -10.69
N GLY A 9 6.44 15.31 -10.99
CA GLY A 9 7.11 16.12 -9.97
C GLY A 9 6.16 17.07 -9.24
N ALA A 10 6.43 17.31 -7.94
CA ALA A 10 5.67 18.26 -7.15
C ALA A 10 5.95 19.71 -7.59
N ALA A 11 4.97 20.59 -7.43
CA ALA A 11 5.16 22.02 -7.57
C ALA A 11 6.10 22.56 -6.48
N ALA A 12 6.66 23.76 -6.69
CA ALA A 12 7.46 24.42 -5.67
C ALA A 12 6.65 24.59 -4.38
N MET A 13 7.29 24.39 -3.23
CA MET A 13 6.67 24.36 -1.90
C MET A 13 5.80 25.59 -1.60
N ARG A 14 6.17 26.76 -2.11
CA ARG A 14 5.43 28.04 -1.94
C ARG A 14 4.05 28.06 -2.63
N TYR A 15 3.76 27.09 -3.50
CA TYR A 15 2.47 26.98 -4.21
C TYR A 15 1.59 25.85 -3.70
N THR A 16 2.02 25.16 -2.65
CA THR A 16 1.33 23.98 -2.14
C THR A 16 0.72 24.21 -0.76
N GLU A 17 -0.43 23.62 -0.54
CA GLU A 17 -1.11 23.59 0.76
C GLU A 17 -1.33 22.14 1.18
N VAL A 18 -1.31 21.89 2.49
CA VAL A 18 -1.64 20.58 3.07
C VAL A 18 -2.95 20.67 3.82
N ARG A 19 -3.87 19.77 3.53
CA ARG A 19 -5.12 19.60 4.26
C ARG A 19 -5.35 18.11 4.52
N LEU A 20 -5.84 17.79 5.71
CA LEU A 20 -6.26 16.43 6.01
C LEU A 20 -7.44 16.04 5.11
N SER A 21 -7.34 14.90 4.47
CA SER A 21 -8.46 14.29 3.74
C SER A 21 -9.36 13.53 4.71
N LYS A 22 -10.59 13.20 4.29
CA LYS A 22 -11.46 12.30 5.06
C LYS A 22 -10.82 10.92 5.30
N TYR A 23 -9.96 10.49 4.40
CA TYR A 23 -9.21 9.25 4.56
C TYR A 23 -8.18 9.32 5.69
N ALA A 24 -7.66 10.49 6.00
CA ALA A 24 -6.72 10.67 7.11
C ALA A 24 -7.34 10.31 8.47
N ASP A 25 -8.66 10.39 8.63
CA ASP A 25 -9.36 9.97 9.85
C ASP A 25 -9.22 8.46 10.11
N LEU A 26 -9.06 7.65 9.08
CA LEU A 26 -8.79 6.20 9.20
C LEU A 26 -7.40 5.91 9.78
N LEU A 27 -6.46 6.84 9.61
CA LEU A 27 -5.10 6.74 10.13
C LEU A 27 -4.95 7.36 11.53
N LEU A 28 -5.67 8.45 11.79
CA LEU A 28 -5.44 9.32 12.94
C LEU A 28 -6.52 9.24 14.01
N GLY A 29 -7.72 8.77 13.68
CA GLY A 29 -8.92 8.88 14.50
C GLY A 29 -8.87 8.15 15.85
N GLU A 30 -7.86 7.34 16.10
CA GLU A 30 -7.69 6.61 17.36
C GLU A 30 -6.41 6.97 18.14
N LEU A 31 -5.71 8.04 17.72
CA LEU A 31 -4.46 8.48 18.38
C LEU A 31 -4.64 8.78 19.88
N ASP A 32 -5.77 9.34 20.27
CA ASP A 32 -6.12 9.70 21.64
C ASP A 32 -6.72 8.56 22.47
N LYS A 33 -6.87 7.38 21.88
CA LYS A 33 -7.55 6.22 22.51
C LYS A 33 -6.61 5.22 23.18
N GLY A 34 -5.33 5.55 23.28
CA GLY A 34 -4.33 4.68 23.92
C GLY A 34 -3.97 3.43 23.10
N THR A 35 -4.26 3.44 21.81
CA THR A 35 -4.01 2.31 20.89
C THR A 35 -2.56 2.17 20.47
N VAL A 36 -1.76 3.25 20.61
CA VAL A 36 -0.35 3.29 20.20
C VAL A 36 0.54 3.91 21.27
N LYS A 37 1.81 3.54 21.25
CA LYS A 37 2.83 4.17 22.11
C LYS A 37 3.25 5.52 21.55
N PHE A 38 3.53 6.45 22.46
CA PHE A 38 4.10 7.75 22.14
C PHE A 38 5.53 7.83 22.66
N ILE A 39 6.40 8.45 21.89
CA ILE A 39 7.80 8.76 22.23
C ILE A 39 8.02 10.26 22.14
N PRO A 40 9.07 10.81 22.79
CA PRO A 40 9.46 12.20 22.55
C PRO A 40 9.79 12.41 21.06
N ASN A 41 9.39 13.57 20.53
CA ASN A 41 9.81 14.00 19.20
C ASN A 41 11.29 14.38 19.18
N TYR A 42 11.80 14.82 18.04
CA TYR A 42 13.22 15.12 17.81
C TYR A 42 13.83 16.06 18.86
N ASP A 43 13.14 17.13 19.25
CA ASP A 43 13.63 18.11 20.24
C ASP A 43 13.13 17.84 21.66
N GLY A 44 12.35 16.80 21.89
CA GLY A 44 11.80 16.43 23.18
C GLY A 44 10.70 17.35 23.71
N THR A 45 10.25 18.34 22.95
CA THR A 45 9.22 19.29 23.36
C THR A 45 7.81 18.75 23.32
N HIS A 46 7.59 17.75 22.44
CA HIS A 46 6.29 17.11 22.23
C HIS A 46 6.44 15.59 22.18
N LYS A 47 5.32 14.90 22.09
CA LYS A 47 5.28 13.45 21.89
C LYS A 47 4.69 13.14 20.52
N GLU A 48 5.23 12.12 19.88
CA GLU A 48 4.75 11.61 18.60
C GLU A 48 4.43 10.11 18.70
N PRO A 49 3.45 9.61 17.95
CA PRO A 49 3.13 8.19 17.94
C PRO A 49 4.23 7.40 17.22
N VAL A 50 4.60 6.25 17.75
CA VAL A 50 5.57 5.34 17.11
C VAL A 50 4.99 4.78 15.80
N LEU A 51 3.68 4.54 15.77
CA LEU A 51 2.91 4.03 14.63
C LEU A 51 1.58 4.77 14.57
N LEU A 52 0.99 4.90 13.39
CA LEU A 52 -0.38 5.37 13.24
C LEU A 52 -1.37 4.23 13.50
N PRO A 53 -2.48 4.48 14.25
CA PRO A 53 -3.50 3.47 14.54
C PRO A 53 -4.46 3.27 13.36
N ALA A 54 -3.93 2.85 12.23
CA ALA A 54 -4.70 2.68 11.02
C ALA A 54 -5.81 1.63 11.17
N ARG A 55 -7.03 1.96 10.79
CA ARG A 55 -8.18 1.03 10.80
C ARG A 55 -8.19 0.07 9.61
N LEU A 56 -7.37 0.32 8.61
CA LEU A 56 -7.22 -0.51 7.41
C LEU A 56 -5.75 -0.87 7.23
N PRO A 57 -5.43 -1.98 6.58
CA PRO A 57 -4.06 -2.37 6.28
C PRO A 57 -3.46 -1.49 5.18
N VAL A 58 -3.18 -0.23 5.53
CA VAL A 58 -2.75 0.84 4.59
C VAL A 58 -1.46 0.47 3.88
N LEU A 59 -0.60 -0.33 4.51
CA LEU A 59 0.61 -0.85 3.87
C LEU A 59 0.31 -1.61 2.58
N LEU A 60 -0.75 -2.42 2.57
CA LEU A 60 -1.18 -3.15 1.36
C LEU A 60 -1.92 -2.24 0.39
N LEU A 61 -2.71 -1.30 0.88
CA LEU A 61 -3.49 -0.40 0.02
C LEU A 61 -2.62 0.56 -0.77
N ASN A 62 -1.63 1.17 -0.11
CA ASN A 62 -0.76 2.17 -0.73
C ASN A 62 0.55 1.57 -1.27
N GLY A 63 0.88 0.36 -0.86
CA GLY A 63 2.19 -0.18 -1.08
C GLY A 63 3.26 0.51 -0.23
N SER A 64 4.50 0.11 -0.40
CA SER A 64 5.66 0.73 0.26
C SER A 64 6.90 0.52 -0.57
N SER A 65 7.72 1.55 -0.70
CA SER A 65 9.03 1.46 -1.36
C SER A 65 10.08 2.13 -0.46
N GLY A 66 11.22 1.48 -0.32
CA GLY A 66 12.31 2.02 0.47
C GLY A 66 13.62 1.31 0.19
N ILE A 67 14.71 2.07 0.22
CA ILE A 67 16.07 1.57 0.00
C ILE A 67 16.89 1.87 1.24
N ALA A 68 17.48 0.84 1.82
CA ALA A 68 18.41 0.94 2.92
C ALA A 68 19.75 0.27 2.56
N VAL A 69 20.76 0.42 3.41
CA VAL A 69 22.05 -0.26 3.20
C VAL A 69 21.84 -1.77 3.39
N GLY A 70 22.10 -2.53 2.34
CA GLY A 70 22.01 -3.99 2.35
C GLY A 70 20.62 -4.57 2.16
N MET A 71 19.56 -3.74 2.08
CA MET A 71 18.19 -4.21 1.83
C MET A 71 17.34 -3.17 1.12
N ALA A 72 16.30 -3.64 0.42
CA ALA A 72 15.29 -2.80 -0.18
C ALA A 72 13.91 -3.44 0.03
N THR A 73 12.89 -2.60 0.12
CA THR A 73 11.49 -3.01 0.19
C THR A 73 10.75 -2.40 -0.98
N GLU A 74 9.90 -3.21 -1.61
CA GLU A 74 8.99 -2.75 -2.66
C GLU A 74 7.71 -3.59 -2.58
N ILE A 75 6.69 -3.04 -1.98
CA ILE A 75 5.38 -3.66 -1.82
C ILE A 75 4.41 -2.91 -2.76
N PRO A 76 3.81 -3.57 -3.75
CA PRO A 76 2.84 -2.93 -4.63
C PRO A 76 1.55 -2.59 -3.89
N SER A 77 0.81 -1.61 -4.41
CA SER A 77 -0.56 -1.31 -3.95
C SER A 77 -1.55 -2.42 -4.34
N HIS A 78 -2.67 -2.48 -3.60
CA HIS A 78 -3.73 -3.46 -3.81
C HIS A 78 -5.09 -2.81 -3.81
N ASN A 79 -6.09 -3.51 -4.33
CA ASN A 79 -7.46 -3.04 -4.39
C ASN A 79 -8.09 -2.93 -2.99
N LEU A 80 -8.72 -1.77 -2.71
CA LEU A 80 -9.32 -1.49 -1.40
C LEU A 80 -10.42 -2.49 -1.03
N THR A 81 -11.27 -2.86 -1.98
CA THR A 81 -12.38 -3.79 -1.74
C THR A 81 -11.86 -5.18 -1.41
N GLU A 82 -10.94 -5.70 -2.22
CA GLU A 82 -10.32 -7.01 -2.02
C GLU A 82 -9.58 -7.10 -0.67
N VAL A 83 -8.77 -6.08 -0.36
CA VAL A 83 -8.04 -6.03 0.93
C VAL A 83 -9.00 -5.89 2.12
N GLY A 84 -10.08 -5.13 1.96
CA GLY A 84 -11.11 -4.99 2.99
C GLY A 84 -11.84 -6.31 3.26
N GLU A 85 -12.26 -7.01 2.22
CA GLU A 85 -12.89 -8.33 2.31
C GLU A 85 -11.94 -9.36 2.92
N ALA A 86 -10.69 -9.40 2.50
CA ALA A 86 -9.67 -10.28 3.09
C ALA A 86 -9.46 -9.99 4.59
N ALA A 87 -9.42 -8.71 4.99
CA ALA A 87 -9.29 -8.34 6.40
C ALA A 87 -10.50 -8.81 7.23
N ILE A 88 -11.71 -8.72 6.69
CA ILE A 88 -12.93 -9.23 7.33
C ILE A 88 -12.84 -10.76 7.51
N GLU A 89 -12.40 -11.48 6.48
CA GLU A 89 -12.28 -12.94 6.58
C GLU A 89 -11.20 -13.36 7.58
N VAL A 90 -10.07 -12.66 7.67
CA VAL A 90 -9.06 -12.92 8.73
C VAL A 90 -9.63 -12.72 10.14
N ILE A 91 -10.48 -11.70 10.31
CA ILE A 91 -11.14 -11.47 11.63
C ILE A 91 -12.13 -12.60 11.96
N ARG A 92 -12.87 -13.10 10.97
CA ARG A 92 -13.84 -14.20 11.13
C ARG A 92 -13.17 -15.54 11.34
N ASN A 93 -12.08 -15.78 10.63
CA ASN A 93 -11.30 -17.01 10.67
C ASN A 93 -9.80 -16.69 10.76
N PRO A 94 -9.23 -16.55 11.98
CA PRO A 94 -7.82 -16.28 12.18
C PRO A 94 -6.85 -17.34 11.61
N GLU A 95 -7.36 -18.55 11.36
CA GLU A 95 -6.58 -19.68 10.80
C GLU A 95 -6.67 -19.74 9.27
N ILE A 96 -7.27 -18.73 8.62
CA ILE A 96 -7.37 -18.67 7.16
C ILE A 96 -5.98 -18.76 6.52
N THR A 97 -5.88 -19.56 5.48
CA THR A 97 -4.60 -19.77 4.77
C THR A 97 -4.34 -18.69 3.74
N THR A 98 -3.06 -18.52 3.35
CA THR A 98 -2.68 -17.62 2.25
C THR A 98 -3.40 -17.99 0.95
N ASP A 99 -3.63 -19.27 0.72
CA ASP A 99 -4.32 -19.75 -0.48
C ASP A 99 -5.78 -19.26 -0.53
N GLU A 100 -6.48 -19.34 0.58
CA GLU A 100 -7.86 -18.85 0.70
C GLU A 100 -7.91 -17.32 0.58
N LEU A 101 -6.93 -16.60 1.13
CA LEU A 101 -6.83 -15.15 0.97
C LEU A 101 -6.58 -14.74 -0.49
N LEU A 102 -5.84 -15.53 -1.27
CA LEU A 102 -5.59 -15.28 -2.68
C LEU A 102 -6.80 -15.54 -3.59
N GLU A 103 -7.83 -16.21 -3.07
CA GLU A 103 -9.13 -16.27 -3.75
C GLU A 103 -9.88 -14.92 -3.70
N ILE A 104 -9.56 -14.09 -2.70
CA ILE A 104 -10.13 -12.75 -2.50
C ILE A 104 -9.22 -11.70 -3.13
N VAL A 105 -7.95 -11.63 -2.70
CA VAL A 105 -6.94 -10.71 -3.23
C VAL A 105 -6.26 -11.34 -4.44
N LYS A 106 -6.66 -10.94 -5.63
CA LYS A 106 -6.20 -11.56 -6.90
C LYS A 106 -4.77 -11.17 -7.28
N GLY A 107 -4.26 -10.10 -6.71
CA GLY A 107 -2.92 -9.58 -6.99
C GLY A 107 -2.84 -8.08 -6.78
N PRO A 108 -1.71 -7.45 -7.20
CA PRO A 108 -1.55 -6.01 -7.08
C PRO A 108 -2.54 -5.23 -7.96
N ASP A 109 -2.90 -4.03 -7.48
CA ASP A 109 -3.68 -3.05 -8.22
C ASP A 109 -2.90 -1.73 -8.27
N PHE A 110 -2.57 -1.26 -9.47
CA PHE A 110 -1.70 -0.10 -9.68
C PHE A 110 -2.51 1.16 -10.02
N PRO A 111 -2.13 2.34 -9.49
CA PRO A 111 -2.87 3.59 -9.70
C PRO A 111 -3.09 3.97 -11.16
N GLY A 112 -2.10 3.72 -12.02
CA GLY A 112 -2.20 3.97 -13.46
C GLY A 112 -2.88 2.87 -14.26
N GLY A 113 -3.33 1.81 -13.60
CA GLY A 113 -3.79 0.58 -14.23
C GLY A 113 -2.63 -0.26 -14.79
N ALA A 114 -2.78 -1.57 -14.76
CA ALA A 114 -1.81 -2.51 -15.31
C ALA A 114 -2.48 -3.84 -15.66
N GLN A 115 -1.83 -4.61 -16.52
CA GLN A 115 -2.21 -5.98 -16.78
C GLN A 115 -1.20 -6.92 -16.12
N VAL A 116 -1.64 -7.74 -15.19
CA VAL A 116 -0.83 -8.81 -14.60
C VAL A 116 -0.83 -9.99 -15.58
N ILE A 117 0.34 -10.33 -16.10
CA ILE A 117 0.54 -11.43 -17.07
C ILE A 117 1.09 -12.70 -16.42
N SER A 118 1.42 -12.63 -15.11
CA SER A 118 1.91 -13.76 -14.35
C SER A 118 0.83 -14.81 -14.13
N SER A 119 1.22 -16.08 -14.08
CA SER A 119 0.28 -17.15 -13.73
C SER A 119 -0.16 -17.05 -12.27
N ALA A 120 -1.34 -17.61 -11.95
CA ALA A 120 -1.82 -17.67 -10.57
C ALA A 120 -0.83 -18.40 -9.64
N SER A 121 -0.11 -19.41 -10.14
CA SER A 121 0.93 -20.11 -9.37
C SER A 121 2.13 -19.22 -9.06
N ASP A 122 2.54 -18.35 -9.98
CA ASP A 122 3.65 -17.42 -9.75
C ASP A 122 3.27 -16.37 -8.72
N ILE A 123 2.05 -15.83 -8.84
CA ILE A 123 1.50 -14.88 -7.87
C ILE A 123 1.48 -15.52 -6.48
N LYS A 124 0.93 -16.71 -6.35
CA LYS A 124 0.89 -17.47 -5.10
C LYS A 124 2.28 -17.65 -4.49
N ASN A 125 3.26 -18.08 -5.28
CA ASN A 125 4.63 -18.27 -4.81
C ASN A 125 5.23 -16.98 -4.27
N VAL A 126 4.98 -15.84 -4.89
CA VAL A 126 5.46 -14.54 -4.45
C VAL A 126 4.86 -14.16 -3.09
N TYR A 127 3.54 -14.32 -2.93
CA TYR A 127 2.87 -13.98 -1.65
C TYR A 127 3.28 -14.92 -0.51
N GLN A 128 3.49 -16.20 -0.80
CA GLN A 128 3.96 -17.17 0.20
C GLN A 128 5.43 -16.97 0.60
N ALA A 129 6.29 -16.66 -0.35
CA ALA A 129 7.73 -16.50 -0.10
C ALA A 129 8.08 -15.18 0.61
N GLY A 130 7.29 -14.13 0.43
CA GLY A 130 7.53 -12.81 0.99
C GLY A 130 8.82 -12.11 0.53
N THR A 131 9.62 -12.77 -0.33
CA THR A 131 10.97 -12.33 -0.71
C THR A 131 11.16 -12.05 -2.19
N ALA A 132 10.10 -12.16 -3.00
CA ALA A 132 10.24 -12.21 -4.45
C ALA A 132 9.71 -10.95 -5.18
N ILE A 133 9.68 -9.80 -4.54
CA ILE A 133 9.19 -8.56 -5.17
C ILE A 133 10.00 -8.22 -6.43
N SER A 134 11.31 -8.43 -6.44
CA SER A 134 12.12 -8.24 -7.64
C SER A 134 11.74 -9.19 -8.79
N LYS A 135 11.28 -10.40 -8.50
CA LYS A 135 10.78 -11.34 -9.50
C LYS A 135 9.37 -10.99 -9.94
N PHE A 136 8.53 -10.48 -9.04
CA PHE A 136 7.16 -10.08 -9.31
C PHE A 136 7.12 -8.87 -10.27
N VAL A 137 7.88 -7.83 -10.00
CA VAL A 137 8.02 -6.66 -10.89
C VAL A 137 8.58 -7.05 -12.27
N ARG A 138 9.48 -8.02 -12.32
CA ARG A 138 10.03 -8.52 -13.58
C ARG A 138 9.01 -9.33 -14.40
N LEU A 139 7.99 -9.92 -13.77
CA LEU A 139 6.92 -10.68 -14.41
C LEU A 139 5.71 -9.82 -14.79
N ILE A 140 5.60 -8.58 -14.30
CA ILE A 140 4.56 -7.63 -14.68
C ILE A 140 5.08 -6.77 -15.82
N THR A 141 4.54 -6.94 -17.00
CA THR A 141 4.73 -5.98 -18.08
C THR A 141 3.63 -4.92 -17.97
N LEU A 142 4.00 -3.73 -17.55
CA LEU A 142 3.12 -2.57 -17.59
C LEU A 142 2.85 -2.24 -19.05
N LYS A 143 1.68 -2.60 -19.58
CA LYS A 143 1.16 -1.97 -20.78
C LYS A 143 0.46 -0.72 -20.31
N SER A 144 1.09 0.44 -20.47
CA SER A 144 0.38 1.71 -20.39
C SER A 144 -0.78 1.62 -21.39
N PHE A 145 -2.00 1.82 -20.90
CA PHE A 145 -3.14 2.10 -21.75
C PHE A 145 -2.91 3.47 -22.39
N GLN A 146 -2.09 3.54 -23.44
CA GLN A 146 -2.11 4.64 -24.36
C GLN A 146 -3.24 4.39 -25.34
N GLU A 147 -4.23 5.27 -25.22
CA GLU A 147 -5.19 5.65 -26.24
C GLU A 147 -6.06 4.57 -26.87
N VAL A 148 -7.28 4.46 -26.36
CA VAL A 148 -8.45 4.37 -27.23
C VAL A 148 -9.04 5.79 -27.34
N SER A 149 -8.33 6.67 -28.06
CA SER A 149 -8.91 7.85 -28.69
C SER A 149 -8.58 7.75 -30.18
N GLY A 150 -9.50 7.21 -30.93
CA GLY A 150 -9.37 7.06 -32.37
C GLY A 150 -10.71 6.69 -33.01
N ASN A 151 -11.46 7.69 -33.30
CA ASN A 151 -12.61 7.91 -34.16
C ASN A 151 -13.93 8.16 -33.47
#